data_95315416f1d5df0ceca2c81da9bbcace
#
_entry.id   95315416f1d5df0ceca2c81da9bbcace
#
_cell.length_a   1.000
_cell.length_b   1.000
_cell.length_c   1.000
_cell.angle_alpha   90.00
_cell.angle_beta   90.00
_cell.angle_gamma   90.00
#
_symmetry.space_group_name_H-M   'P 1'
#
loop_
_entity.id
_entity.type
_entity.pdbx_description
1 polymer ?
#
loop_
_entity_poly.entity_id
_entity_poly.type
_entity_poly.pdbx_seq_one_letter_code
_entity_poly.pdbx_strand_id
1 'polypeptide(L)'
;GSASISRCRSRSIQSGRMGAALLGRYLGGKGSVTVLGNFVQAMPFSERFGGFCETIHDEFPNMTLYPCAECYAERQLASQSLITLLKNVPTVRGVFCTGYTSTVGAISALKQLDRKDIVLIGYDTSDELLAALREGWCDALLYQDPYRQGYAAVQTLAQHVLDGKVPDPRKINILTNIVIRQNADSYR
;
A
#
# COMPACT_ATOMS: atom_id res chain seq x y z
N GLY A 1 6.19 24.13 26.15
CA GLY A 1 5.36 23.68 25.05
C GLY A 1 6.24 23.10 23.96
N SER A 2 6.33 21.78 23.87
CA SER A 2 7.05 21.10 22.78
C SER A 2 6.33 21.39 21.47
N ALA A 3 6.90 22.22 20.62
CA ALA A 3 6.44 22.37 19.23
C ALA A 3 6.61 21.00 18.56
N SER A 4 5.52 20.29 18.37
CA SER A 4 5.47 19.11 17.53
C SER A 4 5.86 19.55 16.12
N ILE A 5 7.10 19.27 15.71
CA ILE A 5 7.55 19.45 14.35
C ILE A 5 6.54 18.71 13.46
N SER A 6 5.92 19.45 12.56
CA SER A 6 4.81 19.02 11.73
C SER A 6 5.11 17.69 11.05
N ARG A 7 4.27 16.70 11.35
CA ARG A 7 4.32 15.41 10.67
C ARG A 7 4.00 15.62 9.20
N CYS A 8 4.96 15.35 8.35
CA CYS A 8 4.69 15.12 6.93
C CYS A 8 3.91 13.79 6.84
N ARG A 9 2.59 13.86 7.10
CA ARG A 9 1.72 12.70 7.01
C ARG A 9 1.45 12.45 5.53
N SER A 10 2.01 11.37 5.01
CA SER A 10 1.29 10.71 3.92
C SER A 10 -0.11 10.39 4.48
N ARG A 11 -1.14 10.64 3.71
CA ARG A 11 -2.51 10.32 4.14
C ARG A 11 -2.68 8.81 4.09
N SER A 12 -2.09 8.09 5.05
CA SER A 12 -2.06 6.62 5.05
C SER A 12 -3.47 6.03 5.04
N ILE A 13 -4.41 6.60 5.79
CA ILE A 13 -5.83 6.21 5.69
C ILE A 13 -6.36 6.39 4.26
N GLN A 14 -6.05 7.53 3.62
CA GLN A 14 -6.51 7.80 2.26
C GLN A 14 -5.93 6.81 1.26
N SER A 15 -4.66 6.43 1.40
CA SER A 15 -4.06 5.44 0.51
C SER A 15 -4.63 4.03 0.73
N GLY A 16 -5.01 3.67 1.96
CA GLY A 16 -5.78 2.46 2.24
C GLY A 16 -7.14 2.44 1.54
N ARG A 17 -7.88 3.55 1.62
CA ARG A 17 -9.16 3.74 0.90
C ARG A 17 -8.97 3.63 -0.63
N MET A 18 -7.91 4.23 -1.17
CA MET A 18 -7.59 4.11 -2.60
C MET A 18 -7.32 2.66 -2.99
N GLY A 19 -6.57 1.91 -2.18
CA GLY A 19 -6.30 0.48 -2.41
C GLY A 19 -7.59 -0.34 -2.44
N ALA A 20 -8.50 -0.11 -1.49
CA ALA A 20 -9.80 -0.76 -1.43
C ALA A 20 -10.69 -0.43 -2.63
N ALA A 21 -10.77 0.86 -3.00
CA ALA A 21 -11.54 1.30 -4.15
C ALA A 21 -11.04 0.72 -5.47
N LEU A 22 -9.72 0.64 -5.65
CA LEU A 22 -9.11 -0.03 -6.81
C LEU A 22 -9.46 -1.52 -6.82
N LEU A 23 -9.18 -2.23 -5.72
CA LEU A 23 -9.41 -3.66 -5.63
C LEU A 23 -10.90 -4.00 -5.85
N GLY A 24 -11.78 -3.27 -5.19
CA GLY A 24 -13.22 -3.45 -5.32
C GLY A 24 -13.71 -3.24 -6.76
N ARG A 25 -13.20 -2.24 -7.46
CA ARG A 25 -13.56 -2.00 -8.87
C ARG A 25 -12.98 -3.04 -9.82
N TYR A 26 -11.73 -3.46 -9.63
CA TYR A 26 -11.14 -4.55 -10.43
C TYR A 26 -11.92 -5.86 -10.29
N LEU A 27 -12.45 -6.14 -9.10
CA LEU A 27 -13.25 -7.35 -8.82
C LEU A 27 -14.76 -7.18 -9.08
N GLY A 28 -15.20 -6.02 -9.55
CA GLY A 28 -16.62 -5.73 -9.79
C GLY A 28 -17.47 -5.74 -8.50
N GLY A 29 -16.87 -5.41 -7.36
CA GLY A 29 -17.52 -5.30 -6.06
C GLY A 29 -17.93 -6.64 -5.45
N LYS A 30 -17.34 -7.76 -5.86
CA LYS A 30 -17.69 -9.11 -5.40
C LYS A 30 -16.43 -9.96 -5.16
N GLY A 31 -16.59 -11.02 -4.34
CA GLY A 31 -15.52 -11.99 -4.07
C GLY A 31 -14.81 -11.76 -2.76
N SER A 32 -13.80 -12.57 -2.52
CA SER A 32 -13.06 -12.59 -1.26
C SER A 32 -11.73 -11.87 -1.43
N VAL A 33 -11.36 -11.04 -0.47
CA VAL A 33 -10.12 -10.28 -0.45
C VAL A 33 -9.40 -10.44 0.89
N THR A 34 -8.11 -10.17 0.90
CA THR A 34 -7.30 -10.17 2.12
C THR A 34 -6.32 -9.01 2.12
N VAL A 35 -5.79 -8.70 3.29
CA VAL A 35 -4.71 -7.74 3.49
C VAL A 35 -3.46 -8.48 3.93
N LEU A 36 -2.33 -8.15 3.34
CA LEU A 36 -1.01 -8.58 3.78
C LEU A 36 -0.28 -7.39 4.39
N GLY A 37 -0.21 -7.38 5.73
CA GLY A 37 0.31 -6.26 6.50
C GLY A 37 1.79 -6.40 6.84
N ASN A 38 2.53 -5.29 6.91
CA ASN A 38 3.89 -5.28 7.43
C ASN A 38 3.88 -5.34 8.97
N PHE A 39 3.71 -4.17 9.60
CA PHE A 39 3.58 -4.02 11.06
C PHE A 39 2.26 -3.35 11.36
N VAL A 40 1.25 -4.12 11.78
CA VAL A 40 -0.07 -3.55 12.08
C VAL A 40 -0.02 -2.53 13.23
N GLN A 41 0.94 -2.66 14.14
CA GLN A 41 1.12 -1.71 15.26
C GLN A 41 1.80 -0.40 14.84
N ALA A 42 2.52 -0.37 13.72
CA ALA A 42 3.13 0.86 13.22
C ALA A 42 2.07 1.72 12.51
N MET A 43 1.92 2.95 12.97
CA MET A 43 0.85 3.88 12.58
C MET A 43 0.58 3.96 11.06
N PRO A 44 1.57 4.07 10.15
CA PRO A 44 1.28 4.13 8.72
C PRO A 44 0.58 2.88 8.19
N PHE A 45 0.92 1.71 8.71
CA PHE A 45 0.35 0.44 8.27
C PHE A 45 -1.04 0.19 8.86
N SER A 46 -1.24 0.52 10.14
CA SER A 46 -2.58 0.45 10.77
C SER A 46 -3.57 1.41 10.13
N GLU A 47 -3.14 2.63 9.78
CA GLU A 47 -3.97 3.59 9.06
C GLU A 47 -4.37 3.10 7.67
N ARG A 48 -3.43 2.49 6.91
CA ARG A 48 -3.73 1.87 5.59
C ARG A 48 -4.71 0.72 5.73
N PHE A 49 -4.46 -0.15 6.70
CA PHE A 49 -5.35 -1.27 7.01
C PHE A 49 -6.75 -0.80 7.38
N GLY A 50 -6.87 0.16 8.30
CA GLY A 50 -8.16 0.73 8.72
C GLY A 50 -8.92 1.35 7.55
N GLY A 51 -8.26 2.21 6.76
CA GLY A 51 -8.86 2.83 5.58
C GLY A 51 -9.31 1.82 4.52
N PHE A 52 -8.56 0.72 4.36
CA PHE A 52 -8.94 -0.37 3.46
C PHE A 52 -10.20 -1.10 3.97
N CYS A 53 -10.20 -1.52 5.24
CA CYS A 53 -11.30 -2.26 5.84
C CYS A 53 -12.60 -1.46 5.85
N GLU A 54 -12.54 -0.18 6.26
CA GLU A 54 -13.69 0.74 6.24
C GLU A 54 -14.30 0.83 4.83
N THR A 55 -13.46 1.05 3.81
CA THR A 55 -13.95 1.21 2.43
C THR A 55 -14.53 -0.08 1.86
N ILE A 56 -13.92 -1.25 2.14
CA ILE A 56 -14.50 -2.54 1.72
C ILE A 56 -15.87 -2.74 2.37
N HIS A 57 -15.98 -2.46 3.68
CA HIS A 57 -17.24 -2.62 4.41
C HIS A 57 -18.35 -1.69 3.88
N ASP A 58 -18.02 -0.42 3.66
CA ASP A 58 -19.01 0.62 3.37
C ASP A 58 -19.38 0.68 1.87
N GLU A 59 -18.42 0.50 0.97
CA GLU A 59 -18.63 0.66 -0.47
C GLU A 59 -18.81 -0.66 -1.22
N PHE A 60 -18.34 -1.78 -0.65
CA PHE A 60 -18.38 -3.10 -1.32
C PHE A 60 -18.99 -4.20 -0.42
N PRO A 61 -20.26 -4.08 0.00
CA PRO A 61 -20.88 -4.99 0.97
C PRO A 61 -20.99 -6.45 0.49
N ASN A 62 -20.83 -6.70 -0.81
CA ASN A 62 -20.82 -8.06 -1.38
C ASN A 62 -19.41 -8.67 -1.45
N MET A 63 -18.40 -8.01 -0.88
CA MET A 63 -17.06 -8.55 -0.76
C MET A 63 -16.83 -9.10 0.66
N THR A 64 -16.12 -10.23 0.74
CA THR A 64 -15.75 -10.84 2.02
C THR A 64 -14.28 -10.53 2.32
N LEU A 65 -14.05 -9.86 3.45
CA LEU A 65 -12.68 -9.59 3.91
C LEU A 65 -12.20 -10.71 4.83
N TYR A 66 -11.15 -11.41 4.43
CA TYR A 66 -10.46 -12.40 5.26
C TYR A 66 -9.41 -11.72 6.17
N PRO A 67 -9.09 -12.36 7.32
CA PRO A 67 -8.11 -11.82 8.26
C PRO A 67 -6.78 -11.47 7.61
N CYS A 68 -6.18 -10.38 8.08
CA CYS A 68 -4.86 -9.94 7.70
C CYS A 68 -3.78 -10.93 8.19
N ALA A 69 -2.82 -11.22 7.33
CA ALA A 69 -1.58 -11.86 7.73
C ALA A 69 -0.50 -10.79 7.95
N GLU A 70 0.15 -10.80 9.11
CA GLU A 70 1.33 -9.97 9.36
C GLU A 70 2.59 -10.64 8.85
N CYS A 71 3.48 -9.85 8.25
CA CYS A 71 4.74 -10.36 7.74
C CYS A 71 5.98 -9.70 8.38
N TYR A 72 5.80 -8.80 9.36
CA TYR A 72 6.88 -8.14 10.10
C TYR A 72 8.00 -7.56 9.23
N ALA A 73 7.65 -7.07 8.04
CA ALA A 73 8.57 -6.61 7.00
C ALA A 73 9.58 -7.68 6.53
N GLU A 74 9.23 -8.96 6.60
CA GLU A 74 10.03 -10.07 6.08
C GLU A 74 9.41 -10.65 4.80
N ARG A 75 10.18 -10.64 3.70
CA ARG A 75 9.71 -11.12 2.38
C ARG A 75 9.27 -12.58 2.39
N GLN A 76 10.06 -13.45 3.04
CA GLN A 76 9.76 -14.88 3.10
C GLN A 76 8.48 -15.15 3.89
N LEU A 77 8.34 -14.48 5.03
CA LEU A 77 7.14 -14.60 5.86
C LEU A 77 5.90 -14.08 5.12
N ALA A 78 6.01 -12.96 4.41
CA ALA A 78 4.94 -12.45 3.55
C ALA A 78 4.51 -13.47 2.49
N SER A 79 5.47 -14.08 1.80
CA SER A 79 5.20 -15.10 0.79
C SER A 79 4.55 -16.34 1.39
N GLN A 80 5.11 -16.88 2.47
CA GLN A 80 4.60 -18.09 3.13
C GLN A 80 3.19 -17.88 3.70
N SER A 81 2.94 -16.73 4.34
CA SER A 81 1.63 -16.38 4.89
C SER A 81 0.57 -16.32 3.79
N LEU A 82 0.87 -15.68 2.67
CA LEU A 82 -0.06 -15.60 1.55
C LEU A 82 -0.28 -16.97 0.88
N ILE A 83 0.76 -17.76 0.69
CA ILE A 83 0.65 -19.14 0.17
C ILE A 83 -0.28 -19.97 1.06
N THR A 84 -0.07 -19.91 2.37
CA THR A 84 -0.89 -20.64 3.34
C THR A 84 -2.34 -20.20 3.28
N LEU A 85 -2.56 -18.90 3.24
CA LEU A 85 -3.92 -18.33 3.14
C LEU A 85 -4.61 -18.76 1.85
N LEU A 86 -3.96 -18.65 0.70
CA LEU A 86 -4.55 -18.99 -0.60
C LEU A 86 -4.82 -20.49 -0.76
N LYS A 87 -4.04 -21.35 -0.11
CA LYS A 87 -4.31 -22.80 -0.05
C LYS A 87 -5.53 -23.13 0.81
N ASN A 88 -5.69 -22.43 1.94
CA ASN A 88 -6.80 -22.65 2.87
C ASN A 88 -8.10 -21.97 2.41
N VAL A 89 -7.98 -20.85 1.69
CA VAL A 89 -9.11 -20.05 1.20
C VAL A 89 -8.93 -19.78 -0.30
N PRO A 90 -9.15 -20.80 -1.16
CA PRO A 90 -8.93 -20.67 -2.60
C PRO A 90 -9.87 -19.68 -3.30
N THR A 91 -10.92 -19.24 -2.60
CA THR A 91 -11.89 -18.23 -3.09
C THR A 91 -11.36 -16.80 -3.05
N VAL A 92 -10.20 -16.54 -2.43
CA VAL A 92 -9.57 -15.20 -2.43
C VAL A 92 -9.18 -14.82 -3.85
N ARG A 93 -9.65 -13.65 -4.28
CA ARG A 93 -9.44 -13.08 -5.62
C ARG A 93 -8.69 -11.76 -5.59
N GLY A 94 -8.50 -11.18 -4.41
CA GLY A 94 -7.78 -9.93 -4.30
C GLY A 94 -6.91 -9.85 -3.04
N VAL A 95 -5.76 -9.22 -3.20
CA VAL A 95 -4.78 -8.98 -2.13
C VAL A 95 -4.41 -7.52 -2.11
N PHE A 96 -4.50 -6.90 -0.94
CA PHE A 96 -3.96 -5.58 -0.67
C PHE A 96 -2.73 -5.69 0.23
N CYS A 97 -1.62 -5.14 -0.21
CA CYS A 97 -0.41 -5.07 0.60
C CYS A 97 -0.27 -3.70 1.23
N THR A 98 0.19 -3.61 2.49
CA THR A 98 0.30 -2.33 3.19
C THR A 98 1.68 -1.66 3.04
N GLY A 99 2.64 -2.30 2.37
CA GLY A 99 3.97 -1.74 2.16
C GLY A 99 4.81 -2.54 1.16
N TYR A 100 6.02 -2.04 0.89
CA TYR A 100 6.97 -2.60 -0.07
C TYR A 100 7.22 -4.10 0.15
N THR A 101 7.63 -4.48 1.36
CA THR A 101 8.07 -5.85 1.65
C THR A 101 6.94 -6.86 1.51
N SER A 102 5.73 -6.51 1.99
CA SER A 102 4.55 -7.35 1.78
C SER A 102 4.18 -7.47 0.30
N THR A 103 4.36 -6.40 -0.49
CA THR A 103 4.11 -6.45 -1.95
C THR A 103 5.05 -7.41 -2.66
N VAL A 104 6.36 -7.34 -2.38
CA VAL A 104 7.35 -8.25 -2.98
C VAL A 104 7.09 -9.70 -2.58
N GLY A 105 6.77 -9.94 -1.29
CA GLY A 105 6.41 -11.27 -0.80
C GLY A 105 5.14 -11.81 -1.45
N ALA A 106 4.13 -10.98 -1.64
CA ALA A 106 2.90 -11.36 -2.34
C ALA A 106 3.15 -11.75 -3.79
N ILE A 107 3.95 -10.98 -4.53
CA ILE A 107 4.34 -11.32 -5.90
C ILE A 107 5.08 -12.66 -5.96
N SER A 108 6.00 -12.91 -5.04
CA SER A 108 6.70 -14.18 -4.94
C SER A 108 5.73 -15.35 -4.71
N ALA A 109 4.76 -15.19 -3.82
CA ALA A 109 3.72 -16.18 -3.54
C ALA A 109 2.86 -16.48 -4.77
N LEU A 110 2.40 -15.42 -5.47
CA LEU A 110 1.58 -15.56 -6.67
C LEU A 110 2.33 -16.24 -7.81
N LYS A 111 3.62 -15.90 -8.01
CA LYS A 111 4.50 -16.59 -8.98
C LYS A 111 4.67 -18.07 -8.65
N GLN A 112 4.90 -18.39 -7.38
CA GLN A 112 5.08 -19.78 -6.93
C GLN A 112 3.82 -20.64 -7.09
N LEU A 113 2.63 -20.02 -6.93
CA LEU A 113 1.34 -20.69 -7.07
C LEU A 113 0.76 -20.61 -8.49
N ASP A 114 1.41 -19.90 -9.40
CA ASP A 114 0.91 -19.54 -10.74
C ASP A 114 -0.50 -18.92 -10.73
N ARG A 115 -0.74 -18.02 -9.77
CA ARG A 115 -2.04 -17.38 -9.53
C ARG A 115 -2.08 -15.96 -10.09
N LYS A 116 -2.04 -15.81 -11.42
CA LYS A 116 -2.25 -14.51 -12.11
C LYS A 116 -3.70 -14.02 -12.12
N ASP A 117 -4.61 -14.85 -11.67
CA ASP A 117 -6.04 -14.55 -11.55
C ASP A 117 -6.37 -13.70 -10.32
N ILE A 118 -5.40 -13.49 -9.42
CA ILE A 118 -5.56 -12.69 -8.21
C ILE A 118 -5.16 -11.25 -8.49
N VAL A 119 -6.07 -10.32 -8.23
CA VAL A 119 -5.80 -8.89 -8.29
C VAL A 119 -4.92 -8.49 -7.11
N LEU A 120 -3.75 -7.92 -7.39
CA LEU A 120 -2.80 -7.47 -6.38
C LEU A 120 -2.64 -5.95 -6.44
N ILE A 121 -2.96 -5.27 -5.34
CA ILE A 121 -2.66 -3.86 -5.13
C ILE A 121 -1.54 -3.75 -4.09
N GLY A 122 -0.40 -3.21 -4.51
CA GLY A 122 0.81 -3.10 -3.71
C GLY A 122 1.20 -1.66 -3.36
N TYR A 123 2.39 -1.53 -2.76
CA TYR A 123 2.97 -0.25 -2.34
C TYR A 123 4.38 -0.06 -2.85
N ASP A 124 4.71 1.21 -3.10
CA ASP A 124 5.99 1.76 -3.52
C ASP A 124 6.40 1.32 -4.94
N THR A 125 7.56 1.74 -5.40
CA THR A 125 8.13 1.36 -6.69
C THR A 125 9.59 0.92 -6.51
N SER A 126 10.00 -0.02 -7.32
CA SER A 126 11.37 -0.45 -7.54
C SER A 126 11.43 -1.14 -8.90
N ASP A 127 12.62 -1.39 -9.42
CA ASP A 127 12.76 -2.10 -10.69
C ASP A 127 12.04 -3.46 -10.66
N GLU A 128 12.13 -4.18 -9.53
CA GLU A 128 11.44 -5.46 -9.30
C GLU A 128 9.91 -5.32 -9.36
N LEU A 129 9.35 -4.31 -8.68
CA LEU A 129 7.90 -4.07 -8.65
C LEU A 129 7.37 -3.57 -10.00
N LEU A 130 8.11 -2.69 -10.66
CA LEU A 130 7.75 -2.20 -12.00
C LEU A 130 7.83 -3.32 -13.03
N ALA A 131 8.79 -4.24 -12.93
CA ALA A 131 8.85 -5.42 -13.77
C ALA A 131 7.62 -6.33 -13.53
N ALA A 132 7.29 -6.62 -12.27
CA ALA A 132 6.12 -7.43 -11.92
C ALA A 132 4.80 -6.80 -12.41
N LEU A 133 4.68 -5.48 -12.35
CA LEU A 133 3.55 -4.73 -12.89
C LEU A 133 3.43 -4.90 -14.41
N ARG A 134 4.54 -4.80 -15.15
CA ARG A 134 4.58 -5.02 -16.61
C ARG A 134 4.25 -6.47 -17.00
N GLU A 135 4.74 -7.42 -16.20
CA GLU A 135 4.50 -8.86 -16.37
C GLU A 135 3.06 -9.28 -15.99
N GLY A 136 2.30 -8.42 -15.30
CA GLY A 136 0.93 -8.70 -14.85
C GLY A 136 0.85 -9.58 -13.59
N TRP A 137 1.86 -9.52 -12.72
CA TRP A 137 1.83 -10.11 -11.37
C TRP A 137 1.35 -9.13 -10.30
N CYS A 138 1.17 -7.87 -10.68
CA CYS A 138 0.62 -6.81 -9.86
C CYS A 138 -0.23 -5.92 -10.77
N ASP A 139 -1.36 -5.42 -10.29
CA ASP A 139 -2.30 -4.63 -11.07
C ASP A 139 -2.11 -3.13 -10.88
N ALA A 140 -1.78 -2.72 -9.64
CA ALA A 140 -1.42 -1.34 -9.34
C ALA A 140 -0.50 -1.27 -8.11
N LEU A 141 0.29 -0.18 -8.07
CA LEU A 141 1.14 0.19 -6.95
C LEU A 141 0.74 1.57 -6.45
N LEU A 142 0.70 1.74 -5.14
CA LEU A 142 0.47 3.02 -4.49
C LEU A 142 1.82 3.65 -4.14
N TYR A 143 2.20 4.67 -4.89
CA TYR A 143 3.49 5.35 -4.75
C TYR A 143 3.37 6.61 -3.90
N GLN A 144 4.18 6.70 -2.85
CA GLN A 144 4.11 7.77 -1.86
C GLN A 144 5.09 8.91 -2.12
N ASP A 145 5.91 8.84 -3.15
CA ASP A 145 6.97 9.80 -3.48
C ASP A 145 7.92 10.08 -2.30
N PRO A 146 8.74 9.11 -1.88
CA PRO A 146 9.64 9.26 -0.75
C PRO A 146 10.68 10.36 -0.95
N TYR A 147 11.07 10.63 -2.21
CA TYR A 147 11.97 11.73 -2.54
C TYR A 147 11.36 13.09 -2.16
N ARG A 148 10.13 13.35 -2.59
CA ARG A 148 9.43 14.60 -2.24
C ARG A 148 9.16 14.70 -0.75
N GLN A 149 8.90 13.59 -0.06
CA GLN A 149 8.74 13.57 1.40
C GLN A 149 10.04 14.00 2.08
N GLY A 150 11.18 13.40 1.72
CA GLY A 150 12.48 13.77 2.28
C GLY A 150 12.85 15.21 1.96
N TYR A 151 12.70 15.64 0.72
CA TYR A 151 12.99 17.00 0.29
C TYR A 151 12.14 18.04 1.05
N ALA A 152 10.83 17.83 1.13
CA ALA A 152 9.93 18.72 1.84
C ALA A 152 10.25 18.80 3.34
N ALA A 153 10.64 17.68 3.95
CA ALA A 153 11.03 17.64 5.36
C ALA A 153 12.28 18.48 5.62
N VAL A 154 13.34 18.30 4.80
CA VAL A 154 14.60 19.06 4.92
C VAL A 154 14.35 20.55 4.63
N GLN A 155 13.62 20.87 3.57
CA GLN A 155 13.31 22.27 3.23
C GLN A 155 12.53 22.96 4.35
N THR A 156 11.55 22.29 4.93
CA THR A 156 10.75 22.79 6.05
C THR A 156 11.62 23.06 7.28
N LEU A 157 12.50 22.11 7.60
CA LEU A 157 13.43 22.26 8.72
C LEU A 157 14.41 23.42 8.49
N ALA A 158 14.97 23.54 7.30
CA ALA A 158 15.88 24.62 6.94
C ALA A 158 15.19 26.00 7.07
N GLN A 159 13.97 26.16 6.57
CA GLN A 159 13.20 27.38 6.71
C GLN A 159 12.89 27.73 8.17
N HIS A 160 12.64 26.71 9.00
CA HIS A 160 12.43 26.93 10.42
C HIS A 160 13.69 27.39 11.14
N VAL A 161 14.82 26.74 10.88
CA VAL A 161 16.09 27.03 11.55
C VAL A 161 16.72 28.33 11.07
N LEU A 162 16.68 28.61 9.76
CA LEU A 162 17.36 29.77 9.17
C LEU A 162 16.49 31.04 9.19
N ASP A 163 15.19 30.88 8.94
CA ASP A 163 14.29 32.02 8.75
C ASP A 163 13.32 32.22 9.94
N GLY A 164 13.34 31.35 10.95
CA GLY A 164 12.41 31.36 12.08
C GLY A 164 10.95 31.06 11.69
N LYS A 165 10.70 30.56 10.46
CA LYS A 165 9.35 30.29 9.98
C LYS A 165 8.77 29.05 10.67
N VAL A 166 7.59 29.19 11.26
CA VAL A 166 6.86 28.04 11.83
C VAL A 166 6.18 27.29 10.69
N PRO A 167 6.48 25.98 10.50
CA PRO A 167 5.86 25.19 9.44
C PRO A 167 4.34 25.06 9.65
N ASP A 168 3.56 25.24 8.59
CA ASP A 168 2.14 24.87 8.58
C ASP A 168 2.00 23.45 8.03
N PRO A 169 1.67 22.47 8.89
CA PRO A 169 1.57 21.07 8.47
C PRO A 169 0.48 20.81 7.42
N ARG A 170 -0.49 21.73 7.28
CA ARG A 170 -1.55 21.64 6.27
C ARG A 170 -1.05 21.95 4.85
N LYS A 171 0.08 22.64 4.73
CA LYS A 171 0.67 23.03 3.44
C LYS A 171 1.60 21.96 2.86
N ILE A 172 2.03 20.98 3.67
CA ILE A 172 2.87 19.89 3.21
C ILE A 172 1.95 18.71 2.84
N ASN A 173 1.51 18.69 1.60
CA ASN A 173 0.61 17.67 1.10
C ASN A 173 1.29 16.87 -0.02
N ILE A 174 1.79 15.69 0.32
CA ILE A 174 2.36 14.76 -0.65
C ILE A 174 1.29 13.70 -0.94
N LEU A 175 0.83 13.71 -2.18
CA LEU A 175 -0.23 12.81 -2.62
C LEU A 175 0.34 11.41 -2.91
N THR A 176 -0.46 10.40 -2.61
CA THR A 176 -0.21 9.05 -3.10
C THR A 176 -0.63 8.96 -4.57
N ASN A 177 0.26 8.50 -5.43
CA ASN A 177 -0.01 8.29 -6.84
C ASN A 177 -0.33 6.82 -7.11
N ILE A 178 -1.17 6.57 -8.12
CA ILE A 178 -1.45 5.22 -8.61
C ILE A 178 -0.53 4.94 -9.79
N VAL A 179 0.27 3.90 -9.67
CA VAL A 179 1.14 3.40 -10.74
C VAL A 179 0.52 2.12 -11.28
N ILE A 180 0.25 2.15 -12.57
CA ILE A 180 -0.28 1.02 -13.35
C ILE A 180 0.66 0.75 -14.52
N ARG A 181 0.44 -0.34 -15.26
CA ARG A 181 1.30 -0.69 -16.41
C ARG A 181 1.51 0.46 -17.38
N GLN A 182 0.47 1.27 -17.63
CA GLN A 182 0.48 2.33 -18.65
C GLN A 182 1.36 3.53 -18.27
N ASN A 183 1.58 3.79 -16.98
CA ASN A 183 2.41 4.91 -16.50
C ASN A 183 3.68 4.47 -15.78
N ALA A 184 3.98 3.17 -15.75
CA ALA A 184 5.09 2.59 -15.01
C ALA A 184 6.46 3.19 -15.38
N ASP A 185 6.65 3.61 -16.63
CA ASP A 185 7.92 4.17 -17.11
C ASP A 185 8.22 5.58 -16.57
N SER A 186 7.22 6.26 -16.02
CA SER A 186 7.39 7.57 -15.36
C SER A 186 7.90 7.46 -13.92
N TYR A 187 8.10 6.26 -13.39
CA TYR A 187 8.46 5.99 -11.98
C TYR A 187 9.78 5.21 -11.83
N ARG A 188 10.71 5.43 -12.74
CA ARG A 188 12.08 4.86 -12.72
C ARG A 188 13.00 5.67 -11.82
#